data_4b0cc991b672546e0bd27403bdab36e0
#
_entry.id   4b0cc991b672546e0bd27403bdab36e0
#
_cell.length_a   1.000
_cell.length_b   1.000
_cell.length_c   1.000
_cell.angle_alpha   90.00
_cell.angle_beta   90.00
_cell.angle_gamma   90.00
#
_symmetry.space_group_name_H-M   'P 1'
#
loop_
_entity.id
_entity.type
_entity.pdbx_description
1 polymer ?
#
loop_
_entity_poly.entity_id
_entity_poly.type
_entity_poly.pdbx_seq_one_letter_code
_entity_poly.pdbx_strand_id
1 'polypeptide(L)'
;MRLLHVGLSVGSGVAVVTATGEVDMTTVGLLAERLDRAHGLVPVPRAVVADLSGVRFLAAAGVAALLAAHRTCGERGVPLWVVAPNRAVRHPLEVCGLMSVLHVVAEAATADTLAEP
;
A
#
# COMPACT_ATOMS: atom_id res chain seq x y z
N MET A 1 -12.85 19.76 0.86
CA MET A 1 -11.57 19.34 1.43
C MET A 1 -11.45 17.82 1.40
N ARG A 2 -10.32 17.31 0.94
CA ARG A 2 -10.08 15.87 0.91
C ARG A 2 -9.44 15.42 2.22
N LEU A 3 -9.89 14.28 2.72
CA LEU A 3 -9.40 13.73 3.99
C LEU A 3 -8.83 12.35 3.76
N LEU A 4 -7.76 12.05 4.49
CA LEU A 4 -7.12 10.75 4.49
C LEU A 4 -6.76 10.36 5.92
N HIS A 5 -7.11 9.16 6.31
CA HIS A 5 -6.69 8.56 7.57
C HIS A 5 -5.79 7.37 7.24
N VAL A 6 -4.63 7.30 7.85
CA VAL A 6 -3.68 6.21 7.63
C VAL A 6 -3.20 5.67 8.96
N GLY A 7 -3.34 4.37 9.16
CA GLY A 7 -2.84 3.66 10.33
C GLY A 7 -1.76 2.68 9.95
N LEU A 8 -0.92 2.32 10.92
CA LEU A 8 0.10 1.29 10.79
C LEU A 8 -0.04 0.32 11.94
N SER A 9 -0.13 -0.95 11.62
CA SER A 9 -0.17 -2.02 12.62
C SER A 9 0.76 -3.16 12.22
N VAL A 10 1.20 -3.95 13.20
CA VAL A 10 2.07 -5.09 12.96
C VAL A 10 1.47 -6.31 13.63
N GLY A 11 1.39 -7.41 12.91
CA GLY A 11 0.92 -8.67 13.44
C GLY A 11 1.54 -9.83 12.67
N SER A 12 2.02 -10.86 13.38
CA SER A 12 2.64 -12.05 12.78
C SER A 12 3.80 -11.71 11.84
N GLY A 13 4.53 -10.63 12.14
CA GLY A 13 5.67 -10.18 11.34
C GLY A 13 5.29 -9.42 10.08
N VAL A 14 4.02 -9.11 9.87
CA VAL A 14 3.53 -8.35 8.72
C VAL A 14 3.14 -6.94 9.16
N ALA A 15 3.65 -5.94 8.47
CA ALA A 15 3.28 -4.55 8.72
C ALA A 15 2.14 -4.16 7.78
N VAL A 16 1.03 -3.69 8.33
CA VAL A 16 -0.17 -3.30 7.56
C VAL A 16 -0.38 -1.80 7.67
N VAL A 17 -0.37 -1.14 6.52
CA VAL A 17 -0.72 0.28 6.40
C VAL A 17 -2.13 0.34 5.85
N THR A 18 -3.06 0.86 6.64
CA THR A 18 -4.47 0.95 6.27
C THR A 18 -4.82 2.40 5.97
N ALA A 19 -5.29 2.66 4.75
CA ALA A 19 -5.68 4.00 4.32
C ALA A 19 -7.17 4.06 4.05
N THR A 20 -7.80 5.15 4.49
CA THR A 20 -9.23 5.39 4.31
C THR A 20 -9.44 6.84 3.90
N GLY A 21 -10.14 7.05 2.80
CA GLY A 21 -10.45 8.39 2.31
C GLY A 21 -9.94 8.65 0.90
N GLU A 22 -9.38 9.82 0.66
CA GLU A 22 -8.94 10.25 -0.67
C GLU A 22 -7.42 10.52 -0.67
N VAL A 23 -6.73 9.95 -1.65
CA VAL A 23 -5.29 10.14 -1.84
C VAL A 23 -5.07 11.09 -3.02
N ASP A 24 -4.58 12.28 -2.73
CA ASP A 24 -4.23 13.29 -3.73
C ASP A 24 -2.90 13.97 -3.35
N MET A 25 -2.53 15.05 -4.06
CA MET A 25 -1.27 15.73 -3.80
C MET A 25 -1.18 16.32 -2.39
N THR A 26 -2.30 16.66 -1.77
CA THR A 26 -2.32 17.26 -0.43
C THR A 26 -2.28 16.24 0.69
N THR A 27 -2.71 15.00 0.42
CA THR A 27 -2.81 13.94 1.44
C THR A 27 -1.77 12.84 1.27
N VAL A 28 -1.17 12.71 0.09
CA VAL A 28 -0.27 11.60 -0.24
C VAL A 28 0.92 11.49 0.71
N GLY A 29 1.39 12.60 1.25
CA GLY A 29 2.51 12.62 2.18
C GLY A 29 2.28 11.74 3.41
N LEU A 30 1.03 11.68 3.87
CA LEU A 30 0.67 10.85 5.01
C LEU A 30 0.79 9.35 4.67
N LEU A 31 0.32 8.96 3.50
CA LEU A 31 0.45 7.59 3.02
C LEU A 31 1.92 7.21 2.83
N ALA A 32 2.68 8.06 2.15
CA ALA A 32 4.10 7.83 1.88
C ALA A 32 4.89 7.67 3.19
N GLU A 33 4.62 8.51 4.18
CA GLU A 33 5.32 8.47 5.48
C GLU A 33 5.03 7.16 6.22
N ARG A 34 3.79 6.68 6.19
CA ARG A 34 3.44 5.42 6.84
C ARG A 34 4.05 4.22 6.14
N LEU A 35 4.10 4.24 4.80
CA LEU A 35 4.76 3.17 4.04
C LEU A 35 6.26 3.13 4.33
N ASP A 36 6.91 4.29 4.38
CA ASP A 36 8.33 4.37 4.73
C ASP A 36 8.58 3.82 6.14
N ARG A 37 7.73 4.19 7.08
CA ARG A 37 7.83 3.70 8.44
C ARG A 37 7.64 2.18 8.51
N ALA A 38 6.72 1.64 7.73
CA ALA A 38 6.42 0.20 7.73
C ALA A 38 7.62 -0.64 7.32
N HIS A 39 8.29 -0.31 6.20
CA HIS A 39 9.43 -1.10 5.75
C HIS A 39 10.70 -0.85 6.55
N GLY A 40 10.75 0.24 7.32
CA GLY A 40 11.89 0.58 8.17
C GLY A 40 11.79 0.06 9.60
N LEU A 41 10.77 -0.71 9.93
CA LEU A 41 10.59 -1.26 11.28
C LEU A 41 11.70 -2.23 11.66
N VAL A 42 11.97 -2.30 12.97
CA VAL A 42 12.94 -3.24 13.55
C VAL A 42 12.21 -4.07 14.61
N PRO A 43 12.21 -5.40 14.47
CA PRO A 43 12.77 -6.19 13.37
C PRO A 43 12.10 -5.93 12.04
N VAL A 44 12.81 -6.19 10.94
CA VAL A 44 12.31 -5.98 9.59
C VAL A 44 11.09 -6.89 9.36
N PRO A 45 9.96 -6.35 8.89
CA PRO A 45 8.80 -7.18 8.62
C PRO A 45 9.06 -8.12 7.45
N ARG A 46 8.42 -9.28 7.46
CA ARG A 46 8.50 -10.23 6.33
C ARG A 46 7.67 -9.81 5.13
N ALA A 47 6.75 -8.88 5.31
CA ALA A 47 5.97 -8.28 4.24
C ALA A 47 5.35 -6.96 4.72
N VAL A 48 5.07 -6.07 3.78
CA VAL A 48 4.27 -4.86 4.01
C VAL A 48 3.00 -4.98 3.18
N VAL A 49 1.87 -4.69 3.80
CA VAL A 49 0.56 -4.68 3.14
C VAL A 49 0.02 -3.27 3.15
N ALA A 50 -0.25 -2.72 1.98
CA ALA A 50 -0.96 -1.45 1.84
C ALA A 50 -2.43 -1.77 1.59
N ASP A 51 -3.24 -1.66 2.62
CA ASP A 51 -4.68 -1.93 2.54
C ASP A 51 -5.41 -0.66 2.14
N LEU A 52 -5.79 -0.60 0.87
CA LEU A 52 -6.46 0.55 0.27
C LEU A 52 -7.96 0.30 0.05
N SER A 53 -8.53 -0.71 0.72
CA SER A 53 -9.95 -1.04 0.56
C SER A 53 -10.88 0.11 0.97
N GLY A 54 -10.43 0.98 1.86
CA GLY A 54 -11.18 2.17 2.29
C GLY A 54 -10.90 3.43 1.46
N VAL A 55 -10.08 3.34 0.42
CA VAL A 55 -9.74 4.50 -0.42
C VAL A 55 -10.80 4.68 -1.49
N ARG A 56 -11.36 5.89 -1.58
CA ARG A 56 -12.42 6.24 -2.52
C ARG A 56 -11.91 7.00 -3.75
N PHE A 57 -10.70 7.51 -3.69
CA PHE A 57 -10.08 8.26 -4.77
C PHE A 57 -8.56 8.12 -4.67
N LEU A 58 -7.92 7.80 -5.78
CA LEU A 58 -6.47 7.65 -5.88
C LEU A 58 -5.97 8.45 -7.07
N ALA A 59 -5.32 9.58 -6.80
CA ALA A 59 -4.72 10.41 -7.83
C ALA A 59 -3.35 9.87 -8.26
N ALA A 60 -2.80 10.43 -9.32
CA ALA A 60 -1.49 10.04 -9.85
C ALA A 60 -0.37 10.11 -8.78
N ALA A 61 -0.44 11.08 -7.87
CA ALA A 61 0.52 11.19 -6.78
C ALA A 61 0.50 9.96 -5.87
N GLY A 62 -0.70 9.39 -5.64
CA GLY A 62 -0.85 8.16 -4.86
C GLY A 62 -0.29 6.95 -5.58
N VAL A 63 -0.52 6.87 -6.90
CA VAL A 63 0.06 5.79 -7.72
C VAL A 63 1.59 5.84 -7.64
N ALA A 64 2.16 7.05 -7.75
CA ALA A 64 3.62 7.24 -7.67
C ALA A 64 4.15 6.83 -6.29
N ALA A 65 3.43 7.14 -5.21
CA ALA A 65 3.83 6.76 -3.85
C ALA A 65 3.85 5.24 -3.67
N LEU A 66 2.87 4.53 -4.24
CA LEU A 66 2.83 3.07 -4.18
C LEU A 66 4.01 2.46 -4.96
N LEU A 67 4.31 3.00 -6.14
CA LEU A 67 5.43 2.51 -6.94
C LEU A 67 6.77 2.75 -6.21
N ALA A 68 6.94 3.92 -5.61
CA ALA A 68 8.14 4.24 -4.83
C ALA A 68 8.30 3.28 -3.65
N ALA A 69 7.21 3.02 -2.92
CA ALA A 69 7.23 2.06 -1.81
C ALA A 69 7.57 0.65 -2.27
N HIS A 70 7.04 0.23 -3.42
CA HIS A 70 7.34 -1.07 -4.00
C HIS A 70 8.85 -1.21 -4.28
N ARG A 71 9.46 -0.19 -4.85
CA ARG A 71 10.89 -0.18 -5.14
C ARG A 71 11.73 -0.22 -3.87
N THR A 72 11.39 0.61 -2.88
CA THR A 72 12.12 0.68 -1.61
C THR A 72 12.01 -0.61 -0.83
N CYS A 73 10.82 -1.20 -0.76
CA CYS A 73 10.62 -2.51 -0.13
C CYS A 73 11.45 -3.59 -0.85
N GLY A 74 11.44 -3.56 -2.19
CA GLY A 74 12.22 -4.51 -2.99
C GLY A 74 13.70 -4.44 -2.73
N GLU A 75 14.26 -3.25 -2.54
CA GLU A 75 15.66 -3.05 -2.20
C GLU A 75 16.03 -3.68 -0.85
N ARG A 76 15.06 -3.80 0.05
CA ARG A 76 15.22 -4.40 1.36
C ARG A 76 14.83 -5.88 1.41
N GLY A 77 14.41 -6.44 0.28
CA GLY A 77 13.93 -7.82 0.22
C GLY A 77 12.59 -8.03 0.90
N VAL A 78 11.80 -6.98 1.08
CA VAL A 78 10.49 -7.03 1.71
C VAL A 78 9.42 -6.89 0.63
N PRO A 79 8.54 -7.87 0.41
CA PRO A 79 7.47 -7.72 -0.57
C PRO A 79 6.42 -6.73 -0.08
N LEU A 80 5.90 -5.92 -1.02
CA LEU A 80 4.78 -5.03 -0.78
C LEU A 80 3.55 -5.58 -1.50
N TRP A 81 2.47 -5.79 -0.75
CA TRP A 81 1.18 -6.21 -1.26
C TRP A 81 0.21 -5.04 -1.18
N VAL A 82 -0.56 -4.82 -2.25
CA VAL A 82 -1.58 -3.77 -2.31
C VAL A 82 -2.94 -4.45 -2.32
N VAL A 83 -3.77 -4.16 -1.32
CA VAL A 83 -5.14 -4.65 -1.25
C VAL A 83 -6.05 -3.60 -1.87
N ALA A 84 -6.64 -3.94 -3.00
CA ALA A 84 -7.47 -3.02 -3.79
C ALA A 84 -8.68 -3.74 -4.37
N PRO A 85 -9.75 -3.95 -3.58
CA PRO A 85 -10.95 -4.62 -4.08
C PRO A 85 -11.81 -3.70 -4.95
N ASN A 86 -11.67 -2.39 -4.83
CA ASN A 86 -12.52 -1.41 -5.49
C ASN A 86 -11.89 -0.80 -6.74
N ARG A 87 -12.74 -0.32 -7.63
CA ARG A 87 -12.34 0.29 -8.88
C ARG A 87 -11.62 1.63 -8.68
N ALA A 88 -11.94 2.35 -7.61
CA ALA A 88 -11.31 3.65 -7.33
C ALA A 88 -9.79 3.55 -7.24
N VAL A 89 -9.27 2.42 -6.77
CA VAL A 89 -7.83 2.15 -6.67
C VAL A 89 -7.33 1.36 -7.88
N ARG A 90 -8.07 0.31 -8.27
CA ARG A 90 -7.63 -0.56 -9.37
C ARG A 90 -7.53 0.16 -10.71
N HIS A 91 -8.51 1.02 -11.01
CA HIS A 91 -8.55 1.68 -12.31
C HIS A 91 -7.32 2.59 -12.57
N PRO A 92 -6.91 3.47 -11.65
CA PRO A 92 -5.67 4.23 -11.83
C PRO A 92 -4.43 3.34 -12.01
N LEU A 93 -4.36 2.24 -11.28
CA LEU A 93 -3.24 1.29 -11.41
C LEU A 93 -3.24 0.61 -12.78
N GLU A 94 -4.41 0.23 -13.28
CA GLU A 94 -4.56 -0.37 -14.61
C GLU A 94 -4.14 0.62 -15.70
N VAL A 95 -4.60 1.86 -15.62
CA VAL A 95 -4.28 2.92 -16.60
C VAL A 95 -2.77 3.17 -16.64
N CYS A 96 -2.10 3.13 -15.50
CA CYS A 96 -0.66 3.34 -15.42
C CYS A 96 0.16 2.07 -15.73
N GLY A 97 -0.50 0.96 -16.03
CA GLY A 97 0.19 -0.30 -16.37
C GLY A 97 0.87 -0.97 -15.19
N LEU A 98 0.43 -0.71 -13.96
CA LEU A 98 1.09 -1.19 -12.75
C LEU A 98 0.50 -2.48 -12.17
N MET A 99 -0.58 -3.01 -12.74
CA MET A 99 -1.17 -4.25 -12.25
C MET A 99 -0.24 -5.46 -12.34
N SER A 100 0.71 -5.42 -13.30
CA SER A 100 1.72 -6.47 -13.45
C SER A 100 3.03 -6.17 -12.70
N VAL A 101 3.20 -4.94 -12.22
CA VAL A 101 4.40 -4.52 -11.47
C VAL A 101 4.18 -4.64 -9.98
N LEU A 102 3.05 -4.13 -9.50
CA LEU A 102 2.67 -4.21 -8.08
C LEU A 102 1.95 -5.53 -7.82
N HIS A 103 2.10 -6.05 -6.61
CA HIS A 103 1.35 -7.23 -6.18
C HIS A 103 -0.02 -6.78 -5.68
N VAL A 104 -0.99 -6.70 -6.58
CA VAL A 104 -2.34 -6.22 -6.25
C VAL A 104 -3.27 -7.40 -6.04
N VAL A 105 -3.93 -7.41 -4.88
CA VAL A 105 -4.91 -8.46 -4.52
C VAL A 105 -6.22 -7.81 -4.12
N ALA A 106 -7.31 -8.59 -4.20
CA ALA A 106 -8.65 -8.08 -3.88
C ALA A 106 -8.96 -8.12 -2.39
N GLU A 107 -8.32 -8.99 -1.62
CA GLU A 107 -8.62 -9.18 -0.21
C GLU A 107 -7.37 -9.24 0.65
N ALA A 108 -7.43 -8.67 1.84
CA ALA A 108 -6.33 -8.69 2.80
C ALA A 108 -5.93 -10.12 3.19
N ALA A 109 -6.90 -11.02 3.32
CA ALA A 109 -6.63 -12.43 3.64
C ALA A 109 -5.76 -13.10 2.58
N THR A 110 -5.92 -12.73 1.29
CA THR A 110 -5.08 -13.25 0.22
C THR A 110 -3.64 -12.78 0.39
N ALA A 111 -3.44 -11.50 0.71
CA ALA A 111 -2.11 -10.95 0.96
C ALA A 111 -1.44 -11.64 2.15
N ASP A 112 -2.17 -11.84 3.24
CA ASP A 112 -1.67 -12.54 4.42
C ASP A 112 -1.20 -13.95 4.08
N THR A 113 -1.99 -14.69 3.31
CA THR A 113 -1.68 -16.05 2.90
C THR A 113 -0.42 -16.09 2.03
N LEU A 114 -0.33 -15.18 1.06
CA LEU A 114 0.82 -15.11 0.15
C LEU A 114 2.10 -14.60 0.85
N ALA A 115 1.95 -13.83 1.92
CA ALA A 115 3.06 -13.31 2.70
C ALA A 115 3.61 -14.30 3.73
N GLU A 116 2.94 -15.43 3.95
CA GLU A 116 3.42 -16.46 4.88
C GLU A 116 4.72 -17.10 4.36
N PRO A 117 5.63 -17.42 5.27
CA PRO A 117 6.89 -18.06 4.88
C PRO A 117 6.71 -19.48 4.35
#